data_8a3e9419e236573b9084cf99dd6a6ddd
#
_entry.id   8a3e9419e236573b9084cf99dd6a6ddd
#
_cell.length_a   1.000
_cell.length_b   1.000
_cell.length_c   1.000
_cell.angle_alpha   90.00
_cell.angle_beta   90.00
_cell.angle_gamma   90.00
#
_symmetry.space_group_name_H-M   'P 1'
#
loop_
_entity.id
_entity.type
_entity.pdbx_description
1 polymer ?
#
loop_
_entity_poly.entity_id
_entity_poly.type
_entity_poly.pdbx_seq_one_letter_code
_entity_poly.pdbx_strand_id
1 'polypeptide(L)'
;IYDTVFHITLEIDALKFQKYKRSNISLEICNYFKVPLIDFKKDIIKVQRDNTKTISIFPISTSHIRSLPLHIVEEVIRSFSNEYRINIIFDNSDYSKYLRNNIKNSEYIAIEPNNIESLILEVSKTDFGIFPDSGPLHIAKCFDIKGILVETSVSSKILLSNTKNILPVKNIYKSNYCNGPCGLVDIFAYESKVGCYETNELNFKDIVSFKN
;
A
#
# COMPACT_ATOMS: atom_id res chain seq x y z
N ILE A 1 -14.32 6.75 -29.14
CA ILE A 1 -15.33 7.60 -28.50
C ILE A 1 -15.86 6.79 -27.33
N TYR A 2 -15.61 7.25 -26.09
CA TYR A 2 -16.11 6.62 -24.90
C TYR A 2 -17.40 7.35 -24.50
N ASP A 3 -18.54 6.75 -24.74
CA ASP A 3 -19.85 7.37 -24.48
C ASP A 3 -20.30 7.27 -23.03
N THR A 4 -19.51 6.63 -22.18
CA THR A 4 -19.88 6.42 -20.77
C THR A 4 -18.69 6.61 -19.86
N VAL A 5 -18.80 7.54 -18.93
CA VAL A 5 -17.85 7.72 -17.81
C VAL A 5 -18.37 6.93 -16.63
N PHE A 6 -17.62 5.92 -16.18
CA PHE A 6 -17.97 5.14 -15.00
C PHE A 6 -17.35 5.79 -13.76
N HIS A 7 -18.19 6.27 -12.86
CA HIS A 7 -17.76 6.66 -11.52
C HIS A 7 -17.90 5.45 -10.59
N ILE A 8 -16.78 4.81 -10.27
CA ILE A 8 -16.74 3.80 -9.23
C ILE A 8 -16.57 4.54 -7.92
N THR A 9 -17.65 4.77 -7.18
CA THR A 9 -17.59 5.25 -5.81
C THR A 9 -17.21 4.08 -4.91
N LEU A 10 -15.91 3.90 -4.69
CA LEU A 10 -15.35 2.84 -3.87
C LEU A 10 -15.90 2.84 -2.42
N GLU A 11 -16.38 3.99 -1.92
CA GLU A 11 -16.93 4.12 -0.57
C GLU A 11 -18.22 3.32 -0.33
N ILE A 12 -19.17 3.39 -1.27
CA ILE A 12 -20.42 2.64 -1.15
C ILE A 12 -20.15 1.14 -1.27
N ASP A 13 -19.18 0.79 -2.09
CA ASP A 13 -18.83 -0.59 -2.33
C ASP A 13 -17.99 -1.15 -1.19
N ALA A 14 -17.14 -0.36 -0.50
CA ALA A 14 -16.41 -0.81 0.68
C ALA A 14 -17.36 -1.29 1.80
N LEU A 15 -18.48 -0.59 2.04
CA LEU A 15 -19.50 -1.02 3.00
C LEU A 15 -20.22 -2.30 2.54
N LYS A 16 -20.45 -2.45 1.25
CA LYS A 16 -21.00 -3.69 0.68
C LYS A 16 -19.98 -4.82 0.74
N PHE A 17 -18.69 -4.56 0.50
CA PHE A 17 -17.60 -5.53 0.61
C PHE A 17 -17.45 -6.10 2.03
N GLN A 18 -17.65 -5.30 3.06
CA GLN A 18 -17.69 -5.80 4.44
C GLN A 18 -18.83 -6.80 4.66
N LYS A 19 -19.98 -6.59 4.01
CA LYS A 19 -21.12 -7.49 4.09
C LYS A 19 -20.88 -8.80 3.32
N TYR A 20 -20.12 -8.74 2.22
CA TYR A 20 -19.77 -9.88 1.39
C TYR A 20 -18.35 -10.37 1.68
N LYS A 21 -18.13 -10.99 2.81
CA LYS A 21 -16.84 -11.48 3.36
C LYS A 21 -15.93 -12.28 2.41
N ARG A 22 -16.25 -12.39 1.13
CA ARG A 22 -15.56 -13.21 0.14
C ARG A 22 -15.26 -12.51 -1.19
N SER A 23 -15.55 -11.22 -1.30
CA SER A 23 -15.44 -10.53 -2.58
C SER A 23 -13.98 -10.28 -2.95
N ASN A 24 -13.64 -10.73 -4.12
CA ASN A 24 -12.42 -10.40 -4.82
C ASN A 24 -12.71 -9.15 -5.66
N ILE A 25 -11.92 -8.08 -5.51
CA ILE A 25 -12.16 -6.82 -6.24
C ILE A 25 -12.21 -7.04 -7.76
N SER A 26 -11.36 -7.92 -8.30
CA SER A 26 -11.36 -8.24 -9.72
C SER A 26 -12.65 -8.94 -10.14
N LEU A 27 -13.17 -9.85 -9.30
CA LEU A 27 -14.43 -10.53 -9.55
C LEU A 27 -15.60 -9.56 -9.54
N GLU A 28 -15.64 -8.62 -8.59
CA GLU A 28 -16.70 -7.61 -8.51
C GLU A 28 -16.67 -6.66 -9.71
N ILE A 29 -15.50 -6.24 -10.14
CA ILE A 29 -15.33 -5.44 -11.36
C ILE A 29 -15.83 -6.24 -12.57
N CYS A 30 -15.43 -7.50 -12.71
CA CYS A 30 -15.91 -8.36 -13.80
C CYS A 30 -17.43 -8.56 -13.77
N ASN A 31 -18.00 -8.77 -12.58
CA ASN A 31 -19.47 -8.90 -12.40
C ASN A 31 -20.19 -7.60 -12.77
N TYR A 32 -19.65 -6.45 -12.37
CA TYR A 32 -20.23 -5.16 -12.69
C TYR A 32 -20.26 -4.91 -14.20
N PHE A 33 -19.16 -5.20 -14.89
CA PHE A 33 -19.06 -5.03 -16.34
C PHE A 33 -19.63 -6.23 -17.13
N LYS A 34 -20.12 -7.27 -16.45
CA LYS A 34 -20.63 -8.52 -17.07
C LYS A 34 -19.62 -9.17 -18.00
N VAL A 35 -18.34 -9.12 -17.62
CA VAL A 35 -17.25 -9.78 -18.31
C VAL A 35 -16.77 -10.99 -17.51
N PRO A 36 -16.35 -12.09 -18.16
CA PRO A 36 -15.84 -13.25 -17.44
C PRO A 36 -14.52 -12.90 -16.74
N LEU A 37 -14.34 -13.42 -15.52
CA LEU A 37 -13.02 -13.38 -14.86
C LEU A 37 -12.11 -14.37 -15.60
N ILE A 38 -11.21 -13.84 -16.39
CA ILE A 38 -10.20 -14.62 -17.09
C ILE A 38 -8.98 -14.72 -16.19
N ASP A 39 -8.46 -15.95 -16.04
CA ASP A 39 -7.18 -16.16 -15.38
C ASP A 39 -6.08 -15.67 -16.34
N PHE A 40 -5.68 -14.42 -16.18
CA PHE A 40 -4.62 -13.85 -17.01
C PHE A 40 -3.33 -14.63 -16.75
N LYS A 41 -2.84 -15.36 -17.74
CA LYS A 41 -1.43 -15.69 -17.78
C LYS A 41 -0.70 -14.35 -17.87
N LYS A 42 -0.13 -13.93 -16.74
CA LYS A 42 0.66 -12.70 -16.69
C LYS A 42 1.84 -12.91 -17.64
N ASP A 43 1.90 -12.10 -18.68
CA ASP A 43 3.14 -11.94 -19.42
C ASP A 43 4.09 -11.22 -18.48
N ILE A 44 4.84 -12.01 -17.73
CA ILE A 44 5.78 -11.48 -16.74
C ILE A 44 6.88 -10.78 -17.53
N ILE A 45 6.93 -9.48 -17.40
CA ILE A 45 8.03 -8.69 -17.94
C ILE A 45 9.28 -9.07 -17.15
N LYS A 46 10.18 -9.82 -17.78
CA LYS A 46 11.47 -10.17 -17.19
C LYS A 46 12.36 -8.95 -17.20
N VAL A 47 12.69 -8.43 -16.05
CA VAL A 47 13.65 -7.35 -15.89
C VAL A 47 15.00 -7.96 -15.49
N GLN A 48 16.06 -7.50 -16.16
CA GLN A 48 17.42 -7.88 -15.78
C GLN A 48 17.75 -7.20 -14.45
N ARG A 49 18.04 -7.98 -13.43
CA ARG A 49 18.39 -7.50 -12.09
C ARG A 49 19.89 -7.64 -11.88
N ASP A 50 20.45 -6.71 -11.13
CA ASP A 50 21.82 -6.86 -10.63
C ASP A 50 21.86 -7.93 -9.53
N ASN A 51 23.09 -8.33 -9.12
CA ASN A 51 23.26 -9.33 -8.08
C ASN A 51 23.08 -8.77 -6.65
N THR A 52 22.70 -7.51 -6.50
CA THR A 52 22.52 -6.85 -5.21
C THR A 52 21.14 -7.16 -4.68
N LYS A 53 21.05 -7.85 -3.56
CA LYS A 53 19.78 -8.13 -2.89
C LYS A 53 19.18 -6.83 -2.36
N THR A 54 18.06 -6.43 -2.92
CA THR A 54 17.40 -5.15 -2.63
C THR A 54 16.03 -5.35 -1.99
N ILE A 55 15.79 -4.67 -0.87
CA ILE A 55 14.45 -4.49 -0.31
C ILE A 55 13.99 -3.08 -0.65
N SER A 56 12.86 -2.95 -1.32
CA SER A 56 12.26 -1.65 -1.64
C SER A 56 11.01 -1.42 -0.80
N ILE A 57 10.97 -0.32 -0.07
CA ILE A 57 9.83 0.11 0.73
C ILE A 57 9.08 1.17 -0.05
N PHE A 58 7.78 0.96 -0.26
CA PHE A 58 6.87 1.90 -0.93
C PHE A 58 5.87 2.44 0.09
N PRO A 59 6.28 3.35 0.99
CA PRO A 59 5.52 3.63 2.20
C PRO A 59 4.26 4.46 1.97
N ILE A 60 4.15 5.10 0.80
CA ILE A 60 3.14 6.13 0.54
C ILE A 60 1.91 5.57 -0.16
N SER A 61 0.74 5.95 0.34
CA SER A 61 -0.55 5.84 -0.33
C SER A 61 -1.20 7.22 -0.42
N THR A 62 -2.26 7.35 -1.21
CA THR A 62 -3.03 8.61 -1.33
C THR A 62 -3.68 9.05 -0.02
N SER A 63 -3.79 8.15 0.94
CA SER A 63 -4.37 8.39 2.26
C SER A 63 -3.38 8.00 3.36
N HIS A 64 -3.27 8.80 4.42
CA HIS A 64 -2.41 8.52 5.55
C HIS A 64 -2.74 7.20 6.24
N ILE A 65 -4.04 6.87 6.37
CA ILE A 65 -4.48 5.61 7.02
C ILE A 65 -4.14 4.36 6.20
N ARG A 66 -3.79 4.53 4.93
CA ARG A 66 -3.34 3.44 4.06
C ARG A 66 -1.82 3.41 3.88
N SER A 67 -1.12 4.47 4.26
CA SER A 67 0.34 4.55 4.19
C SER A 67 1.00 3.73 5.31
N LEU A 68 2.26 3.34 5.13
CA LEU A 68 3.02 2.63 6.16
C LEU A 68 3.38 3.60 7.29
N PRO A 69 3.13 3.24 8.56
CA PRO A 69 3.59 4.01 9.70
C PRO A 69 5.11 4.13 9.77
N LEU A 70 5.61 5.23 10.31
CA LEU A 70 7.04 5.50 10.46
C LEU A 70 7.79 4.36 11.17
N HIS A 71 7.23 3.84 12.27
CA HIS A 71 7.87 2.78 13.05
C HIS A 71 8.06 1.49 12.24
N ILE A 72 7.16 1.18 11.30
CA ILE A 72 7.31 0.02 10.42
C ILE A 72 8.49 0.24 9.45
N VAL A 73 8.60 1.45 8.88
CA VAL A 73 9.71 1.80 7.98
C VAL A 73 11.05 1.71 8.73
N GLU A 74 11.14 2.28 9.92
CA GLU A 74 12.34 2.24 10.76
C GLU A 74 12.70 0.81 11.18
N GLU A 75 11.71 -0.03 11.51
CA GLU A 75 11.92 -1.42 11.88
C GLU A 75 12.53 -2.23 10.73
N VAL A 76 12.04 -2.02 9.51
CA VAL A 76 12.59 -2.68 8.31
C VAL A 76 14.04 -2.25 8.07
N ILE A 77 14.33 -0.94 8.13
CA ILE A 77 15.71 -0.47 7.97
C ILE A 77 16.62 -1.11 9.01
N ARG A 78 16.24 -1.02 10.29
CA ARG A 78 17.01 -1.56 11.41
C ARG A 78 17.29 -3.05 11.27
N SER A 79 16.30 -3.82 10.81
CA SER A 79 16.39 -5.28 10.77
C SER A 79 17.17 -5.81 9.57
N PHE A 80 17.20 -5.08 8.46
CA PHE A 80 17.67 -5.63 7.20
C PHE A 80 18.82 -4.85 6.53
N SER A 81 19.17 -3.65 6.98
CA SER A 81 20.20 -2.82 6.34
C SER A 81 21.59 -3.45 6.31
N ASN A 82 21.91 -4.33 7.27
CA ASN A 82 23.22 -5.03 7.31
C ASN A 82 23.36 -6.10 6.20
N GLU A 83 22.27 -6.62 5.67
CA GLU A 83 22.29 -7.74 4.72
C GLU A 83 21.74 -7.36 3.34
N TYR A 84 20.92 -6.32 3.28
CA TYR A 84 20.21 -5.89 2.10
C TYR A 84 20.40 -4.40 1.85
N ARG A 85 20.45 -4.04 0.59
CA ARG A 85 20.30 -2.65 0.18
C ARG A 85 18.84 -2.22 0.38
N ILE A 86 18.61 -1.22 1.20
CA ILE A 86 17.28 -0.70 1.47
C ILE A 86 17.02 0.51 0.57
N ASN A 87 16.02 0.44 -0.26
CA ASN A 87 15.50 1.58 -1.03
C ASN A 87 14.18 2.03 -0.42
N ILE A 88 13.97 3.33 -0.26
CA ILE A 88 12.68 3.90 0.13
C ILE A 88 12.21 4.80 -1.01
N ILE A 89 11.03 4.50 -1.52
CA ILE A 89 10.43 5.22 -2.64
C ILE A 89 9.50 6.30 -2.10
N PHE A 90 9.88 7.54 -2.33
CA PHE A 90 9.16 8.73 -1.89
C PHE A 90 8.43 9.40 -3.06
N ASP A 91 7.48 10.26 -2.71
CA ASP A 91 6.78 11.18 -3.61
C ASP A 91 6.81 12.61 -3.05
N ASN A 92 6.06 13.53 -3.67
CA ASN A 92 5.99 14.93 -3.23
C ASN A 92 4.93 15.19 -2.14
N SER A 93 4.30 14.15 -1.59
CA SER A 93 3.26 14.31 -0.57
C SER A 93 3.83 14.81 0.76
N ASP A 94 2.97 15.41 1.58
CA ASP A 94 3.38 15.87 2.89
C ASP A 94 3.74 14.71 3.83
N TYR A 95 3.11 13.55 3.64
CA TYR A 95 3.49 12.37 4.39
C TYR A 95 4.89 11.86 4.01
N SER A 96 5.25 11.96 2.75
CA SER A 96 6.61 11.65 2.29
C SER A 96 7.66 12.57 2.94
N LYS A 97 7.39 13.88 2.99
CA LYS A 97 8.23 14.86 3.69
C LYS A 97 8.35 14.54 5.18
N TYR A 98 7.22 14.18 5.81
CA TYR A 98 7.23 13.77 7.21
C TYR A 98 8.12 12.56 7.45
N LEU A 99 7.97 11.49 6.68
CA LEU A 99 8.81 10.30 6.83
C LEU A 99 10.29 10.65 6.70
N ARG A 100 10.67 11.42 5.67
CA ARG A 100 12.07 11.84 5.47
C ARG A 100 12.65 12.58 6.67
N ASN A 101 11.86 13.48 7.25
CA ASN A 101 12.31 14.31 8.37
C ASN A 101 12.38 13.54 9.70
N ASN A 102 11.70 12.42 9.81
CA ASN A 102 11.55 11.69 11.07
C ASN A 102 12.23 10.31 11.07
N ILE A 103 12.60 9.74 9.92
CA ILE A 103 13.43 8.52 9.86
C ILE A 103 14.80 8.83 10.44
N LYS A 104 15.15 8.16 11.53
CA LYS A 104 16.40 8.38 12.26
C LYS A 104 17.57 7.58 11.72
N ASN A 105 17.29 6.40 11.19
CA ASN A 105 18.31 5.54 10.61
C ASN A 105 18.58 5.97 9.16
N SER A 106 19.84 6.29 8.84
CA SER A 106 20.28 6.76 7.51
C SER A 106 20.72 5.63 6.56
N GLU A 107 20.61 4.37 6.97
CA GLU A 107 21.07 3.22 6.18
C GLU A 107 20.06 2.83 5.09
N TYR A 108 19.64 3.78 4.27
CA TYR A 108 18.79 3.58 3.13
C TYR A 108 19.11 4.53 1.98
N ILE A 109 18.62 4.19 0.79
CA ILE A 109 18.68 5.05 -0.40
C ILE A 109 17.30 5.61 -0.65
N ALA A 110 17.19 6.93 -0.65
CA ALA A 110 15.97 7.64 -1.02
C ALA A 110 15.86 7.71 -2.55
N ILE A 111 14.73 7.27 -3.10
CA ILE A 111 14.41 7.31 -4.52
C ILE A 111 13.13 8.09 -4.72
N GLU A 112 13.13 9.04 -5.66
CA GLU A 112 11.97 9.85 -6.05
C GLU A 112 11.68 9.69 -7.53
N PRO A 113 10.75 8.80 -7.90
CA PRO A 113 10.29 8.72 -9.28
C PRO A 113 9.59 10.01 -9.72
N ASN A 114 10.00 10.56 -10.87
CA ASN A 114 9.44 11.83 -11.37
C ASN A 114 8.10 11.66 -12.09
N ASN A 115 7.78 10.44 -12.51
CA ASN A 115 6.58 10.10 -13.27
C ASN A 115 6.23 8.62 -13.07
N ILE A 116 5.12 8.19 -13.68
CA ILE A 116 4.64 6.83 -13.56
C ILE A 116 5.58 5.81 -14.21
N GLU A 117 6.25 6.14 -15.30
CA GLU A 117 7.19 5.25 -16.00
C GLU A 117 8.41 4.97 -15.11
N SER A 118 8.97 5.98 -14.46
CA SER A 118 10.07 5.82 -13.51
C SER A 118 9.65 5.03 -12.26
N LEU A 119 8.42 5.22 -11.77
CA LEU A 119 7.88 4.41 -10.67
C LEU A 119 7.74 2.94 -11.07
N ILE A 120 7.21 2.65 -12.25
CA ILE A 120 7.10 1.29 -12.80
C ILE A 120 8.49 0.66 -12.88
N LEU A 121 9.48 1.40 -13.35
CA LEU A 121 10.86 0.94 -13.46
C LEU A 121 11.43 0.59 -12.07
N GLU A 122 11.24 1.45 -11.06
CA GLU A 122 11.74 1.17 -9.70
C GLU A 122 11.03 -0.03 -9.06
N VAL A 123 9.72 -0.19 -9.27
CA VAL A 123 9.00 -1.39 -8.82
C VAL A 123 9.57 -2.64 -9.52
N SER A 124 9.80 -2.58 -10.83
CA SER A 124 10.27 -3.75 -11.60
C SER A 124 11.67 -4.23 -11.21
N LYS A 125 12.55 -3.34 -10.73
CA LYS A 125 13.90 -3.65 -10.23
C LYS A 125 13.91 -4.27 -8.83
N THR A 126 12.79 -4.21 -8.11
CA THR A 126 12.69 -4.66 -6.72
C THR A 126 12.83 -6.18 -6.62
N ASP A 127 13.69 -6.69 -5.76
CA ASP A 127 13.77 -8.12 -5.45
C ASP A 127 12.73 -8.51 -4.42
N PHE A 128 12.56 -7.67 -3.39
CA PHE A 128 11.54 -7.86 -2.36
C PHE A 128 10.89 -6.52 -2.01
N GLY A 129 9.57 -6.43 -2.15
CA GLY A 129 8.82 -5.21 -1.92
C GLY A 129 8.05 -5.19 -0.61
N ILE A 130 7.97 -4.02 0.04
CA ILE A 130 7.12 -3.79 1.21
C ILE A 130 6.12 -2.71 0.85
N PHE A 131 4.84 -3.08 0.90
CA PHE A 131 3.75 -2.27 0.37
C PHE A 131 2.64 -2.09 1.40
N PRO A 132 2.02 -0.91 1.47
CA PRO A 132 0.65 -0.74 1.94
C PRO A 132 -0.35 -0.95 0.78
N ASP A 133 -1.62 -0.64 0.99
CA ASP A 133 -2.61 -0.49 -0.08
C ASP A 133 -2.31 0.75 -0.94
N SER A 134 -1.60 0.55 -2.03
CA SER A 134 -1.06 1.63 -2.86
C SER A 134 -0.90 1.23 -4.33
N GLY A 135 -0.69 2.22 -5.20
CA GLY A 135 -0.39 2.00 -6.62
C GLY A 135 0.79 1.05 -6.87
N PRO A 136 1.95 1.23 -6.22
CA PRO A 136 3.09 0.33 -6.32
C PRO A 136 2.77 -1.14 -6.04
N LEU A 137 1.88 -1.45 -5.09
CA LEU A 137 1.42 -2.81 -4.84
C LEU A 137 0.78 -3.43 -6.10
N HIS A 138 -0.08 -2.66 -6.77
CA HIS A 138 -0.75 -3.14 -7.98
C HIS A 138 0.21 -3.30 -9.16
N ILE A 139 1.19 -2.41 -9.28
CA ILE A 139 2.27 -2.54 -10.26
C ILE A 139 3.11 -3.80 -9.99
N ALA A 140 3.50 -4.04 -8.72
CA ALA A 140 4.29 -5.19 -8.32
C ALA A 140 3.63 -6.53 -8.69
N LYS A 141 2.30 -6.60 -8.62
CA LYS A 141 1.53 -7.78 -9.06
C LYS A 141 1.70 -8.07 -10.56
N CYS A 142 1.88 -7.05 -11.39
CA CYS A 142 2.09 -7.21 -12.83
C CYS A 142 3.48 -7.78 -13.15
N PHE A 143 4.47 -7.54 -12.30
CA PHE A 143 5.84 -8.02 -12.44
C PHE A 143 6.15 -9.28 -11.62
N ASP A 144 5.16 -9.82 -10.93
CA ASP A 144 5.31 -10.99 -10.05
C ASP A 144 6.39 -10.80 -8.96
N ILE A 145 6.50 -9.58 -8.44
CA ILE A 145 7.46 -9.21 -7.40
C ILE A 145 7.12 -9.94 -6.11
N LYS A 146 8.13 -10.48 -5.45
CA LYS A 146 8.00 -11.02 -4.10
C LYS A 146 7.91 -9.90 -3.08
N GLY A 147 7.13 -10.08 -2.03
CA GLY A 147 7.03 -9.05 -1.02
C GLY A 147 5.99 -9.30 0.06
N ILE A 148 5.73 -8.28 0.82
CA ILE A 148 4.69 -8.23 1.84
C ILE A 148 3.75 -7.04 1.62
N LEU A 149 2.48 -7.27 1.90
CA LEU A 149 1.48 -6.24 2.09
C LEU A 149 1.26 -6.05 3.58
N VAL A 150 1.57 -4.88 4.11
CA VAL A 150 1.15 -4.49 5.46
C VAL A 150 -0.31 -4.07 5.40
N GLU A 151 -1.17 -4.85 6.04
CA GLU A 151 -2.61 -4.56 6.06
C GLU A 151 -2.88 -3.29 6.88
N THR A 152 -3.52 -2.34 6.25
CA THR A 152 -3.93 -1.06 6.85
C THR A 152 -5.45 -0.99 6.93
N SER A 153 -6.10 -0.03 6.30
CA SER A 153 -7.56 0.08 6.32
C SER A 153 -8.29 -0.89 5.39
N VAL A 154 -7.60 -1.44 4.39
CA VAL A 154 -8.19 -2.37 3.42
C VAL A 154 -7.69 -3.78 3.65
N SER A 155 -8.61 -4.74 3.65
CA SER A 155 -8.27 -6.14 3.90
C SER A 155 -7.38 -6.73 2.82
N SER A 156 -6.33 -7.42 3.25
CA SER A 156 -5.44 -8.17 2.36
C SER A 156 -6.17 -9.22 1.52
N LYS A 157 -7.29 -9.78 2.00
CA LYS A 157 -8.11 -10.72 1.24
C LYS A 157 -8.67 -10.10 -0.04
N ILE A 158 -8.98 -8.80 0.00
CA ILE A 158 -9.46 -8.05 -1.17
C ILE A 158 -8.28 -7.74 -2.09
N LEU A 159 -7.19 -7.25 -1.51
CA LEU A 159 -6.06 -6.74 -2.28
C LEU A 159 -5.22 -7.84 -2.94
N LEU A 160 -5.05 -9.00 -2.28
CA LEU A 160 -4.17 -10.08 -2.72
C LEU A 160 -4.88 -11.27 -3.34
N SER A 161 -6.15 -11.18 -3.63
CA SER A 161 -6.98 -12.30 -4.09
C SER A 161 -6.40 -13.07 -5.30
N ASN A 162 -5.61 -12.41 -6.14
CA ASN A 162 -5.05 -12.96 -7.38
C ASN A 162 -3.50 -13.01 -7.35
N THR A 163 -2.88 -12.92 -6.18
CA THR A 163 -1.42 -12.83 -6.06
C THR A 163 -0.92 -13.79 -4.98
N LYS A 164 0.07 -14.62 -5.33
CA LYS A 164 0.67 -15.59 -4.40
C LYS A 164 2.05 -15.14 -3.88
N ASN A 165 2.72 -14.23 -4.60
CA ASN A 165 4.08 -13.82 -4.30
C ASN A 165 4.17 -12.68 -3.28
N ILE A 166 3.04 -12.05 -2.96
CA ILE A 166 2.96 -11.03 -1.93
C ILE A 166 2.16 -11.60 -0.75
N LEU A 167 2.80 -11.67 0.40
CA LEU A 167 2.22 -12.22 1.62
C LEU A 167 1.60 -11.12 2.48
N PRO A 168 0.45 -11.36 3.10
CA PRO A 168 -0.15 -10.37 3.99
C PRO A 168 0.52 -10.38 5.37
N VAL A 169 0.85 -9.21 5.87
CA VAL A 169 1.13 -8.96 7.29
C VAL A 169 -0.06 -8.21 7.87
N LYS A 170 -0.79 -8.89 8.75
CA LYS A 170 -1.97 -8.32 9.39
C LYS A 170 -1.59 -7.32 10.46
N ASN A 171 -2.29 -6.22 10.48
CA ASN A 171 -2.19 -5.27 11.58
C ASN A 171 -2.87 -5.81 12.84
N ILE A 172 -2.38 -5.41 14.01
CA ILE A 172 -2.99 -5.67 15.30
C ILE A 172 -3.83 -4.45 15.67
N TYR A 173 -5.14 -4.57 15.48
CA TYR A 173 -6.06 -3.47 15.78
C TYR A 173 -6.26 -3.36 17.29
N LYS A 174 -5.70 -2.32 17.90
CA LYS A 174 -5.70 -2.13 19.37
C LYS A 174 -6.71 -1.08 19.83
N SER A 175 -7.27 -0.29 18.91
CA SER A 175 -8.18 0.79 19.25
C SER A 175 -9.57 0.28 19.61
N ASN A 176 -10.19 0.90 20.61
CA ASN A 176 -11.60 0.68 20.93
C ASN A 176 -12.56 1.16 19.82
N TYR A 177 -12.07 1.98 18.89
CA TYR A 177 -12.84 2.57 17.80
C TYR A 177 -12.56 1.91 16.42
N CYS A 178 -11.57 1.04 16.37
CA CYS A 178 -11.16 0.38 15.13
C CYS A 178 -10.90 -1.11 15.37
N ASN A 179 -11.83 -1.95 14.94
CA ASN A 179 -11.79 -3.39 15.17
C ASN A 179 -11.32 -4.19 13.94
N GLY A 180 -10.76 -3.55 12.97
CA GLY A 180 -10.29 -4.26 11.78
C GLY A 180 -10.33 -3.42 10.52
N PRO A 181 -9.92 -4.02 9.38
CA PRO A 181 -9.92 -3.30 8.11
C PRO A 181 -11.35 -2.88 7.75
N CYS A 182 -11.57 -1.57 7.69
CA CYS A 182 -12.89 -0.97 7.43
C CYS A 182 -13.18 -0.76 5.95
N GLY A 183 -12.16 -0.83 5.08
CA GLY A 183 -12.25 -0.54 3.66
C GLY A 183 -12.34 0.96 3.33
N LEU A 184 -12.26 1.83 4.33
CA LEU A 184 -12.33 3.27 4.11
C LEU A 184 -11.00 3.78 3.55
N VAL A 185 -11.10 4.74 2.66
CA VAL A 185 -9.94 5.36 1.99
C VAL A 185 -9.50 6.64 2.68
N ASP A 186 -10.32 7.21 3.55
CA ASP A 186 -10.02 8.43 4.28
C ASP A 186 -10.41 8.31 5.75
N ILE A 187 -9.99 9.30 6.54
CA ILE A 187 -10.18 9.34 7.98
C ILE A 187 -11.50 9.98 8.31
N PHE A 188 -12.32 9.25 9.07
CA PHE A 188 -13.52 9.82 9.68
C PHE A 188 -13.27 10.00 11.17
N ALA A 189 -13.26 11.25 11.61
CA ALA A 189 -13.21 11.58 13.03
C ALA A 189 -14.60 11.46 13.64
N TYR A 190 -14.73 10.68 14.71
CA TYR A 190 -15.91 10.71 15.57
C TYR A 190 -15.52 11.32 16.90
N GLU A 191 -16.16 12.44 17.26
CA GLU A 191 -15.87 13.17 18.51
C GLU A 191 -14.37 13.46 18.72
N SER A 192 -13.67 13.87 17.68
CA SER A 192 -12.22 14.12 17.66
C SER A 192 -11.35 12.88 17.94
N LYS A 193 -11.93 11.66 17.95
CA LYS A 193 -11.21 10.40 18.12
C LYS A 193 -11.14 9.66 16.81
N VAL A 194 -9.97 9.22 16.46
CA VAL A 194 -9.71 8.49 15.23
C VAL A 194 -8.99 7.19 15.55
N GLY A 195 -9.75 6.10 15.56
CA GLY A 195 -9.23 4.80 15.92
C GLY A 195 -8.08 4.30 15.04
N CYS A 196 -8.02 4.75 13.78
CA CYS A 196 -6.90 4.46 12.88
C CYS A 196 -5.57 5.00 13.42
N TYR A 197 -5.57 6.13 14.08
CA TYR A 197 -4.38 6.72 14.65
C TYR A 197 -3.85 5.91 15.83
N GLU A 198 -4.74 5.47 16.70
CA GLU A 198 -4.38 4.61 17.82
C GLU A 198 -3.85 3.26 17.32
N THR A 199 -4.49 2.67 16.31
CA THR A 199 -4.09 1.39 15.73
C THR A 199 -2.73 1.47 15.04
N ASN A 200 -2.48 2.56 14.31
CA ASN A 200 -1.23 2.75 13.58
C ASN A 200 -0.16 3.45 14.43
N GLU A 201 -0.42 3.67 15.73
CA GLU A 201 0.48 4.40 16.63
C GLU A 201 0.84 5.81 16.12
N LEU A 202 -0.08 6.42 15.39
CA LEU A 202 0.07 7.78 14.88
C LEU A 202 -0.41 8.79 15.91
N ASN A 203 0.38 9.85 16.13
CA ASN A 203 -0.01 10.92 17.02
C ASN A 203 -0.92 11.90 16.27
N PHE A 204 -2.04 12.29 16.90
CA PHE A 204 -2.97 13.27 16.32
C PHE A 204 -2.29 14.60 15.96
N LYS A 205 -1.30 15.07 16.74
CA LYS A 205 -0.53 16.26 16.46
C LYS A 205 0.28 16.16 15.17
N ASP A 206 0.83 14.97 14.89
CA ASP A 206 1.59 14.73 13.68
C ASP A 206 0.71 14.84 12.44
N ILE A 207 -0.55 14.44 12.57
CA ILE A 207 -1.51 14.40 11.46
C ILE A 207 -2.08 15.78 11.17
N VAL A 208 -2.30 16.62 12.18
CA VAL A 208 -2.73 18.01 11.97
C VAL A 208 -1.63 18.79 11.25
N SER A 209 -0.35 18.47 11.48
CA SER A 209 0.76 19.10 10.77
C SER A 209 0.82 18.74 9.28
N PHE A 210 0.16 17.65 8.84
CA PHE A 210 0.06 17.30 7.41
C PHE A 210 -1.03 18.07 6.66
N LYS A 211 -1.95 18.73 7.36
CA LYS A 211 -3.04 19.51 6.75
C LYS A 211 -2.73 20.99 6.60
N ASN A 212 -1.63 21.47 7.17
CA ASN A 212 -1.13 22.83 7.06
C ASN A 212 0.14 22.92 6.23
#